data_9c00e8b5ec14a5bfcc4dfdf5593c4658
#
_entry.id   9c00e8b5ec14a5bfcc4dfdf5593c4658
#
_cell.length_a   1.000
_cell.length_b   1.000
_cell.length_c   1.000
_cell.angle_alpha   90.00
_cell.angle_beta   90.00
_cell.angle_gamma   90.00
#
_symmetry.space_group_name_H-M   'P 1'
#
loop_
_entity.id
_entity.type
_entity.pdbx_description
1 polymer ?
#
loop_
_entity_poly.entity_id
_entity_poly.type
_entity_poly.pdbx_seq_one_letter_code
_entity_poly.pdbx_strand_id
1 'polypeptide(L)'
;FVYHASRLGAEGYAISAVGDDGLGREILEELDNNSIRYLIEKVPYPTGTVQVTLQDGVPDYIINERVAWDHLSPTSNAIDLAERADAICFGTLGQRSAQSRETIQAILSFAPDDAYRCFDINLRQHYYTKELIEESLYLANMLKVNDGELVVLRICFIWKERTRRCSLVYRTL
;
A
#
# COMPACT_ATOMS: atom_id res chain seq x y z
N PHE A 1 -9.70 -1.00 -3.35
CA PHE A 1 -9.18 -1.99 -4.29
C PHE A 1 -9.76 -3.37 -4.00
N VAL A 2 -9.46 -3.99 -2.84
CA VAL A 2 -9.89 -5.37 -2.46
C VAL A 2 -11.39 -5.58 -2.62
N TYR A 3 -12.22 -4.65 -2.12
CA TYR A 3 -13.69 -4.71 -2.26
C TYR A 3 -14.13 -4.90 -3.73
N HIS A 4 -13.62 -4.08 -4.64
CA HIS A 4 -13.99 -4.18 -6.05
C HIS A 4 -13.44 -5.45 -6.72
N ALA A 5 -12.22 -5.86 -6.38
CA ALA A 5 -11.64 -7.10 -6.88
C ALA A 5 -12.50 -8.31 -6.46
N SER A 6 -12.89 -8.36 -5.17
CA SER A 6 -13.75 -9.43 -4.65
C SER A 6 -15.13 -9.46 -5.32
N ARG A 7 -15.72 -8.29 -5.62
CA ARG A 7 -17.00 -8.19 -6.36
C ARG A 7 -16.90 -8.68 -7.81
N LEU A 8 -15.70 -8.65 -8.36
CA LEU A 8 -15.41 -9.20 -9.71
C LEU A 8 -14.97 -10.67 -9.69
N GLY A 9 -15.06 -11.34 -8.56
CA GLY A 9 -14.79 -12.76 -8.39
C GLY A 9 -13.37 -13.13 -7.96
N ALA A 10 -12.51 -12.15 -7.65
CA ALA A 10 -11.19 -12.43 -7.08
C ALA A 10 -11.29 -12.80 -5.60
N GLU A 11 -10.39 -13.64 -5.13
CA GLU A 11 -10.20 -13.90 -3.71
C GLU A 11 -9.23 -12.85 -3.12
N GLY A 12 -9.79 -11.68 -2.74
CA GLY A 12 -8.98 -10.54 -2.29
C GLY A 12 -8.83 -10.47 -0.77
N TYR A 13 -7.64 -10.10 -0.31
CA TYR A 13 -7.32 -9.90 1.11
C TYR A 13 -6.71 -8.51 1.33
N ALA A 14 -7.11 -7.87 2.43
CA ALA A 14 -6.43 -6.68 2.96
C ALA A 14 -5.42 -7.10 4.03
N ILE A 15 -4.15 -6.69 3.89
CA ILE A 15 -3.11 -6.92 4.91
C ILE A 15 -2.78 -5.58 5.54
N SER A 16 -2.95 -5.46 6.87
CA SER A 16 -2.72 -4.22 7.61
C SER A 16 -2.58 -4.48 9.11
N ALA A 17 -2.54 -3.40 9.91
CA ALA A 17 -2.66 -3.46 11.36
C ALA A 17 -3.58 -2.34 11.87
N VAL A 18 -4.28 -2.61 12.95
CA VAL A 18 -5.11 -1.65 13.71
C VAL A 18 -4.72 -1.64 15.18
N GLY A 19 -5.08 -0.57 15.88
CA GLY A 19 -4.95 -0.52 17.32
C GLY A 19 -6.00 -1.40 18.02
N ASP A 20 -5.73 -1.79 19.26
CA ASP A 20 -6.76 -2.39 20.13
C ASP A 20 -7.63 -1.30 20.76
N ASP A 21 -8.28 -0.50 19.92
CA ASP A 21 -9.09 0.67 20.27
C ASP A 21 -10.47 0.64 19.57
N GLY A 22 -11.28 1.68 19.80
CA GLY A 22 -12.62 1.80 19.23
C GLY A 22 -12.58 1.84 17.70
N LEU A 23 -11.68 2.64 17.12
CA LEU A 23 -11.57 2.80 15.68
C LEU A 23 -11.09 1.50 14.99
N GLY A 24 -10.19 0.75 15.65
CA GLY A 24 -9.75 -0.54 15.14
C GLY A 24 -10.91 -1.54 15.08
N ARG A 25 -11.78 -1.57 16.09
CA ARG A 25 -13.01 -2.40 16.08
C ARG A 25 -13.96 -1.99 14.96
N GLU A 26 -14.22 -0.69 14.81
CA GLU A 26 -15.07 -0.16 13.73
C GLU A 26 -14.57 -0.54 12.34
N ILE A 27 -13.25 -0.48 12.11
CA ILE A 27 -12.65 -0.90 10.83
C ILE A 27 -12.90 -2.38 10.58
N LEU A 28 -12.67 -3.25 11.55
CA LEU A 28 -12.88 -4.69 11.38
C LEU A 28 -14.36 -5.02 11.15
N GLU A 29 -15.27 -4.39 11.89
CA GLU A 29 -16.71 -4.54 11.70
C GLU A 29 -17.15 -4.08 10.30
N GLU A 30 -16.59 -2.99 9.79
CA GLU A 30 -16.90 -2.50 8.45
C GLU A 30 -16.37 -3.45 7.35
N LEU A 31 -15.21 -4.05 7.55
CA LEU A 31 -14.67 -5.07 6.64
C LEU A 31 -15.55 -6.32 6.63
N ASP A 32 -16.00 -6.78 7.80
CA ASP A 32 -16.89 -7.94 7.95
C ASP A 32 -18.26 -7.66 7.29
N ASN A 33 -18.85 -6.47 7.53
CA ASN A 33 -20.12 -6.06 6.94
C ASN A 33 -20.08 -6.03 5.41
N ASN A 34 -18.91 -5.69 4.84
CA ASN A 34 -18.69 -5.67 3.41
C ASN A 34 -18.16 -7.00 2.85
N SER A 35 -18.03 -8.05 3.67
CA SER A 35 -17.49 -9.35 3.32
C SER A 35 -16.10 -9.27 2.69
N ILE A 36 -15.27 -8.34 3.19
CA ILE A 36 -13.87 -8.18 2.77
C ILE A 36 -13.01 -9.09 3.65
N ARG A 37 -12.26 -10.00 3.04
CA ARG A 37 -11.30 -10.82 3.76
C ARG A 37 -10.07 -10.00 4.13
N TYR A 38 -9.49 -10.28 5.30
CA TYR A 38 -8.31 -9.55 5.77
C TYR A 38 -7.39 -10.40 6.63
N LEU A 39 -6.11 -9.99 6.66
CA LEU A 39 -5.11 -10.37 7.63
C LEU A 39 -4.68 -9.09 8.34
N ILE A 40 -5.41 -8.69 9.36
CA ILE A 40 -5.18 -7.46 10.12
C ILE A 40 -4.82 -7.81 11.55
N GLU A 41 -3.63 -7.40 11.95
CA GLU A 41 -3.14 -7.58 13.33
C GLU A 41 -3.63 -6.46 14.23
N LYS A 42 -3.92 -6.78 15.50
CA LYS A 42 -4.07 -5.78 16.55
C LYS A 42 -2.73 -5.55 17.22
N VAL A 43 -2.29 -4.31 17.24
CA VAL A 43 -0.98 -3.91 17.79
C VAL A 43 -1.14 -2.85 18.88
N PRO A 44 -0.16 -2.68 19.80
CA PRO A 44 -0.24 -1.71 20.90
C PRO A 44 0.06 -0.27 20.46
N TYR A 45 -0.44 0.12 19.29
CA TYR A 45 -0.33 1.45 18.72
C TYR A 45 -1.73 1.93 18.29
N PRO A 46 -2.00 3.24 18.30
CA PRO A 46 -3.34 3.73 17.93
C PRO A 46 -3.68 3.40 16.48
N THR A 47 -4.95 3.15 16.22
CA THR A 47 -5.45 3.00 14.84
C THR A 47 -5.15 4.26 14.02
N GLY A 48 -4.72 4.08 12.78
CA GLY A 48 -4.36 5.16 11.87
C GLY A 48 -5.56 6.05 11.54
N THR A 49 -5.35 7.37 11.65
CA THR A 49 -6.36 8.37 11.35
C THR A 49 -5.81 9.44 10.43
N VAL A 50 -6.71 10.07 9.67
CA VAL A 50 -6.44 11.26 8.86
C VAL A 50 -7.32 12.38 9.39
N GLN A 51 -6.70 13.50 9.78
CA GLN A 51 -7.41 14.71 10.14
C GLN A 51 -7.64 15.55 8.87
N VAL A 52 -8.85 16.02 8.69
CA VAL A 52 -9.20 16.87 7.55
C VAL A 52 -9.57 18.25 8.10
N THR A 53 -8.84 19.27 7.70
CA THR A 53 -9.15 20.67 8.00
C THR A 53 -9.51 21.39 6.70
N LEU A 54 -10.51 22.27 6.75
CA LEU A 54 -10.87 23.08 5.60
C LEU A 54 -10.27 24.48 5.77
N GLN A 55 -9.39 24.87 4.84
CA GLN A 55 -8.90 26.24 4.73
C GLN A 55 -9.49 26.86 3.46
N ASP A 56 -10.33 27.87 3.62
CA ASP A 56 -11.03 28.55 2.51
C ASP A 56 -11.78 27.58 1.57
N GLY A 57 -12.35 26.51 2.12
CA GLY A 57 -13.06 25.47 1.37
C GLY A 57 -12.16 24.44 0.70
N VAL A 58 -10.83 24.54 0.84
CA VAL A 58 -9.87 23.55 0.35
C VAL A 58 -9.52 22.59 1.49
N PRO A 59 -9.67 21.27 1.31
CA PRO A 59 -9.31 20.31 2.32
C PRO A 59 -7.78 20.17 2.44
N ASP A 60 -7.29 20.32 3.66
CA ASP A 60 -5.92 19.95 4.05
C ASP A 60 -5.97 18.66 4.87
N TYR A 61 -5.02 17.77 4.63
CA TYR A 61 -4.98 16.42 5.20
C TYR A 61 -3.74 16.24 6.06
N ILE A 62 -3.93 15.87 7.32
CA ILE A 62 -2.85 15.45 8.21
C ILE A 62 -2.97 13.94 8.43
N ILE A 63 -2.02 13.18 7.92
CA ILE A 63 -1.93 11.74 8.12
C ILE A 63 -1.12 11.50 9.37
N ASN A 64 -1.75 10.99 10.44
CA ASN A 64 -1.06 10.76 11.70
C ASN A 64 0.03 9.71 11.56
N GLU A 65 1.14 9.95 12.26
CA GLU A 65 2.31 9.06 12.29
C GLU A 65 2.33 8.19 13.55
N ARG A 66 3.18 7.16 13.56
CA ARG A 66 3.35 6.22 14.69
C ARG A 66 2.05 5.53 15.05
N VAL A 67 1.31 5.13 14.05
CA VAL A 67 0.04 4.43 14.16
C VAL A 67 0.20 2.95 13.83
N ALA A 68 -0.84 2.16 14.07
CA ALA A 68 -0.80 0.71 13.96
C ALA A 68 -0.18 0.19 12.65
N TRP A 69 -0.58 0.72 11.49
CA TRP A 69 -0.06 0.27 10.19
C TRP A 69 1.40 0.71 9.89
N ASP A 70 2.03 1.48 10.77
CA ASP A 70 3.49 1.72 10.75
C ASP A 70 4.28 0.57 11.40
N HIS A 71 3.58 -0.41 12.00
CA HIS A 71 4.15 -1.51 12.77
C HIS A 71 3.68 -2.88 12.27
N LEU A 72 3.66 -3.06 10.95
CA LEU A 72 3.34 -4.36 10.34
C LEU A 72 4.39 -5.40 10.68
N SER A 73 3.96 -6.67 10.77
CA SER A 73 4.85 -7.81 10.95
C SER A 73 4.64 -8.84 9.83
N PRO A 74 5.69 -9.56 9.39
CA PRO A 74 5.57 -10.58 8.36
C PRO A 74 5.03 -11.88 8.99
N THR A 75 3.70 -11.94 9.20
CA THR A 75 3.06 -13.14 9.77
C THR A 75 3.15 -14.33 8.82
N SER A 76 3.18 -15.56 9.36
CA SER A 76 3.16 -16.78 8.54
C SER A 76 1.95 -16.80 7.58
N ASN A 77 0.77 -16.40 8.07
CA ASN A 77 -0.43 -16.34 7.23
C ASN A 77 -0.29 -15.35 6.05
N ALA A 78 0.40 -14.22 6.25
CA ALA A 78 0.64 -13.25 5.18
C ALA A 78 1.65 -13.79 4.16
N ILE A 79 2.66 -14.53 4.60
CA ILE A 79 3.63 -15.21 3.75
C ILE A 79 2.95 -16.32 2.95
N ASP A 80 2.21 -17.23 3.61
CA ASP A 80 1.47 -18.31 2.96
C ASP A 80 0.47 -17.79 1.89
N LEU A 81 -0.12 -16.60 2.16
CA LEU A 81 -0.99 -15.93 1.20
C LEU A 81 -0.19 -15.38 0.02
N ALA A 82 0.97 -14.79 0.27
CA ALA A 82 1.84 -14.24 -0.77
C ALA A 82 2.37 -15.33 -1.72
N GLU A 83 2.75 -16.50 -1.19
CA GLU A 83 3.26 -17.64 -1.98
C GLU A 83 2.29 -18.17 -3.04
N ARG A 84 0.99 -17.90 -2.87
CA ARG A 84 -0.08 -18.33 -3.79
C ARG A 84 -0.84 -17.18 -4.42
N ALA A 85 -0.34 -15.96 -4.29
CA ALA A 85 -1.02 -14.79 -4.83
C ALA A 85 -0.80 -14.66 -6.33
N ASP A 86 -1.89 -14.43 -7.09
CA ASP A 86 -1.82 -14.04 -8.49
C ASP A 86 -1.43 -12.55 -8.64
N ALA A 87 -1.77 -11.73 -7.62
CA ALA A 87 -1.46 -10.31 -7.63
C ALA A 87 -1.30 -9.73 -6.22
N ILE A 88 -0.29 -8.87 -6.04
CA ILE A 88 -0.08 -8.09 -4.81
C ILE A 88 -0.01 -6.61 -5.19
N CYS A 89 -0.84 -5.79 -4.51
CA CYS A 89 -0.82 -4.34 -4.67
C CYS A 89 -0.24 -3.67 -3.43
N PHE A 90 0.72 -2.78 -3.61
CA PHE A 90 1.40 -2.05 -2.53
C PHE A 90 1.72 -0.62 -2.97
N GLY A 91 2.02 0.28 -2.01
CA GLY A 91 2.24 1.70 -2.30
C GLY A 91 3.33 2.32 -1.43
N THR A 92 3.61 3.62 -1.64
CA THR A 92 4.64 4.35 -0.89
C THR A 92 4.25 4.59 0.56
N LEU A 93 3.01 5.00 0.82
CA LEU A 93 2.56 5.42 2.14
C LEU A 93 2.67 4.29 3.18
N GLY A 94 2.32 3.06 2.82
CA GLY A 94 2.46 1.88 3.68
C GLY A 94 3.90 1.54 4.03
N GLN A 95 4.86 2.10 3.30
CA GLN A 95 6.30 1.88 3.46
C GLN A 95 7.02 3.04 4.17
N ARG A 96 6.29 4.02 4.72
CA ARG A 96 6.90 5.20 5.35
C ARG A 96 7.70 4.86 6.61
N SER A 97 7.31 3.83 7.36
CA SER A 97 8.10 3.30 8.47
C SER A 97 9.07 2.21 7.99
N ALA A 98 10.24 2.12 8.59
CA ALA A 98 11.22 1.08 8.26
C ALA A 98 10.65 -0.32 8.49
N GLN A 99 9.99 -0.55 9.63
CA GLN A 99 9.41 -1.84 9.99
C GLN A 99 8.37 -2.32 8.97
N SER A 100 7.41 -1.46 8.59
CA SER A 100 6.37 -1.83 7.62
C SER A 100 6.95 -1.97 6.21
N ARG A 101 7.99 -1.19 5.86
CA ARG A 101 8.72 -1.35 4.60
C ARG A 101 9.36 -2.73 4.49
N GLU A 102 10.15 -3.11 5.50
CA GLU A 102 10.80 -4.42 5.56
C GLU A 102 9.78 -5.55 5.48
N THR A 103 8.66 -5.43 6.19
CA THR A 103 7.56 -6.39 6.16
C THR A 103 6.94 -6.52 4.76
N ILE A 104 6.62 -5.39 4.11
CA ILE A 104 6.04 -5.38 2.76
C ILE A 104 7.02 -5.99 1.75
N GLN A 105 8.30 -5.63 1.83
CA GLN A 105 9.33 -6.19 0.96
C GLN A 105 9.52 -7.70 1.18
N ALA A 106 9.49 -8.14 2.44
CA ALA A 106 9.54 -9.56 2.78
C ALA A 106 8.36 -10.32 2.17
N ILE A 107 7.13 -9.83 2.36
CA ILE A 107 5.92 -10.44 1.78
C ILE A 107 6.03 -10.52 0.24
N LEU A 108 6.46 -9.44 -0.42
CA LEU A 108 6.64 -9.40 -1.87
C LEU A 108 7.69 -10.41 -2.37
N SER A 109 8.71 -10.73 -1.57
CA SER A 109 9.76 -11.68 -1.94
C SER A 109 9.28 -13.13 -1.99
N PHE A 110 8.15 -13.46 -1.35
CA PHE A 110 7.52 -14.78 -1.39
C PHE A 110 6.52 -14.94 -2.54
N ALA A 111 6.17 -13.85 -3.23
CA ALA A 111 5.23 -13.93 -4.36
C ALA A 111 5.84 -14.73 -5.53
N PRO A 112 5.03 -15.57 -6.23
CA PRO A 112 5.48 -16.26 -7.44
C PRO A 112 6.06 -15.31 -8.48
N ASP A 113 6.98 -15.80 -9.30
CA ASP A 113 7.65 -14.99 -10.33
C ASP A 113 6.67 -14.42 -11.37
N ASP A 114 5.59 -15.13 -11.65
CA ASP A 114 4.52 -14.77 -12.58
C ASP A 114 3.41 -13.93 -11.93
N ALA A 115 3.42 -13.75 -10.61
CA ALA A 115 2.47 -12.89 -9.92
C ALA A 115 2.62 -11.42 -10.31
N TYR A 116 1.49 -10.72 -10.44
CA TYR A 116 1.48 -9.27 -10.63
C TYR A 116 1.85 -8.53 -9.34
N ARG A 117 3.00 -7.88 -9.32
CA ARG A 117 3.43 -6.99 -8.22
C ARG A 117 3.15 -5.56 -8.64
N CYS A 118 1.94 -5.06 -8.28
CA CYS A 118 1.46 -3.75 -8.68
C CYS A 118 1.88 -2.69 -7.65
N PHE A 119 2.79 -1.82 -8.04
CA PHE A 119 3.17 -0.64 -7.27
C PHE A 119 2.25 0.53 -7.62
N ASP A 120 1.32 0.87 -6.71
CA ASP A 120 0.54 2.10 -6.76
C ASP A 120 1.35 3.19 -6.05
N ILE A 121 2.05 4.03 -6.81
CA ILE A 121 2.99 5.00 -6.26
C ILE A 121 2.31 5.95 -5.27
N ASN A 122 1.13 6.48 -5.60
CA ASN A 122 0.20 7.20 -4.75
C ASN A 122 0.89 8.14 -3.75
N LEU A 123 1.68 9.10 -4.26
CA LEU A 123 2.48 10.02 -3.47
C LEU A 123 1.62 10.83 -2.50
N ARG A 124 2.04 10.88 -1.23
CA ARG A 124 1.38 11.64 -0.17
C ARG A 124 2.40 12.43 0.63
N GLN A 125 2.17 13.75 0.72
CA GLN A 125 2.98 14.68 1.52
C GLN A 125 4.50 14.43 1.31
N HIS A 126 5.25 14.15 2.38
CA HIS A 126 6.68 13.87 2.37
C HIS A 126 7.02 12.38 2.61
N TYR A 127 6.00 11.49 2.60
CA TYR A 127 6.15 10.08 2.94
C TYR A 127 6.70 9.23 1.79
N TYR A 128 7.59 9.79 0.98
CA TYR A 128 8.32 9.09 -0.05
C TYR A 128 9.72 9.64 -0.22
N THR A 129 10.65 8.79 -0.60
CA THR A 129 12.01 9.18 -0.99
C THR A 129 12.32 8.57 -2.34
N LYS A 130 13.38 9.06 -2.97
CA LYS A 130 13.86 8.50 -4.23
C LYS A 130 14.22 7.02 -4.08
N GLU A 131 14.92 6.69 -3.02
CA GLU A 131 15.38 5.33 -2.69
C GLU A 131 14.20 4.38 -2.52
N LEU A 132 13.16 4.78 -1.76
CA LEU A 132 11.94 4.00 -1.57
C LEU A 132 11.26 3.70 -2.90
N ILE A 133 11.16 4.71 -3.77
CA ILE A 133 10.54 4.54 -5.09
C ILE A 133 11.40 3.61 -5.97
N GLU A 134 12.73 3.76 -5.97
CA GLU A 134 13.65 2.89 -6.73
C GLU A 134 13.54 1.43 -6.28
N GLU A 135 13.56 1.17 -4.97
CA GLU A 135 13.39 -0.16 -4.40
C GLU A 135 12.03 -0.77 -4.77
N SER A 136 10.95 0.03 -4.63
CA SER A 136 9.60 -0.41 -4.98
C SER A 136 9.45 -0.73 -6.48
N LEU A 137 10.05 0.07 -7.37
CA LEU A 137 10.08 -0.18 -8.81
C LEU A 137 10.90 -1.43 -9.16
N TYR A 138 11.94 -1.73 -8.40
CA TYR A 138 12.73 -2.95 -8.60
C TYR A 138 11.91 -4.21 -8.26
N LEU A 139 11.08 -4.15 -7.22
CA LEU A 139 10.22 -5.26 -6.79
C LEU A 139 8.97 -5.42 -7.66
N ALA A 140 8.50 -4.34 -8.28
CA ALA A 140 7.28 -4.33 -9.07
C ALA A 140 7.50 -4.81 -10.51
N ASN A 141 6.46 -5.41 -11.10
CA ASN A 141 6.34 -5.64 -12.54
C ASN A 141 5.18 -4.85 -13.17
N MET A 142 4.39 -4.15 -12.36
CA MET A 142 3.34 -3.24 -12.79
C MET A 142 3.41 -1.94 -11.97
N LEU A 143 3.30 -0.79 -12.65
CA LEU A 143 3.27 0.54 -12.01
C LEU A 143 1.94 1.23 -12.30
N LYS A 144 1.24 1.66 -11.25
CA LYS A 144 0.10 2.57 -11.34
C LYS A 144 0.57 3.97 -10.94
N VAL A 145 0.33 4.94 -11.81
CA VAL A 145 0.78 6.33 -11.67
C VAL A 145 -0.24 7.28 -12.30
N ASN A 146 -0.45 8.44 -11.72
CA ASN A 146 -1.22 9.53 -12.32
C ASN A 146 -0.31 10.58 -12.98
N ASP A 147 -0.89 11.56 -13.69
CA ASP A 147 -0.16 12.59 -14.43
C ASP A 147 0.79 13.42 -13.56
N GLY A 148 0.31 13.84 -12.38
CA GLY A 148 1.11 14.64 -11.44
C GLY A 148 2.29 13.84 -10.88
N GLU A 149 2.06 12.60 -10.53
CA GLU A 149 3.09 11.69 -10.05
C GLU A 149 4.13 11.36 -11.13
N LEU A 150 3.69 11.25 -12.39
CA LEU A 150 4.61 11.04 -13.51
C LEU A 150 5.58 12.20 -13.67
N VAL A 151 5.14 13.45 -13.44
CA VAL A 151 6.02 14.63 -13.43
C VAL A 151 7.07 14.52 -12.34
N VAL A 152 6.67 14.12 -11.13
CA VAL A 152 7.60 13.91 -10.01
C VAL A 152 8.62 12.83 -10.35
N LEU A 153 8.18 11.71 -10.90
CA LEU A 153 9.07 10.64 -11.35
C LEU A 153 10.08 11.13 -12.41
N ARG A 154 9.66 11.95 -13.35
CA ARG A 154 10.55 12.53 -14.37
C ARG A 154 11.60 13.45 -13.78
N ILE A 155 11.27 14.21 -12.76
CA ILE A 155 12.18 15.16 -12.08
C ILE A 155 13.16 14.40 -11.18
N CYS A 156 12.65 13.48 -10.35
CA CYS A 156 13.46 12.72 -9.40
C CYS A 156 14.34 11.67 -10.09
N PHE A 157 13.83 11.12 -11.18
CA PHE A 157 14.51 10.12 -11.97
C PHE A 157 14.73 10.75 -13.35
N ILE A 158 15.97 11.15 -13.65
CA ILE A 158 16.37 11.23 -15.04
C ILE A 158 16.16 9.81 -15.58
N TRP A 159 15.03 9.60 -16.23
CA TRP A 159 14.52 8.30 -16.69
C TRP A 159 15.56 7.66 -17.63
N LYS A 160 16.56 7.00 -17.05
CA LYS A 160 17.48 6.14 -17.78
C LYS A 160 16.80 4.78 -17.91
N GLU A 161 16.43 4.44 -19.13
CA GLU A 161 16.11 3.12 -19.76
C GLU A 161 16.02 1.82 -18.90
N ARG A 162 15.94 1.86 -17.58
CA ARG A 162 15.91 0.68 -16.69
C ARG A 162 14.53 0.06 -16.46
N THR A 163 13.48 0.62 -17.05
CA THR A 163 12.10 0.15 -16.86
C THR A 163 11.69 -1.01 -17.79
N ARG A 164 12.63 -1.76 -18.35
CA ARG A 164 12.32 -2.90 -19.23
C ARG A 164 11.55 -4.04 -18.59
N ARG A 165 11.27 -4.01 -17.29
CA ARG A 165 10.55 -5.07 -16.57
C ARG A 165 9.17 -4.66 -16.03
N CYS A 166 8.81 -3.39 -16.02
CA CYS A 166 7.56 -2.92 -15.44
C CYS A 166 6.57 -2.47 -16.52
N SER A 167 5.37 -3.05 -16.54
CA SER A 167 4.27 -2.59 -17.39
C SER A 167 3.64 -1.34 -16.78
N LEU A 168 3.66 -0.23 -17.50
CA LEU A 168 3.06 1.03 -17.07
C LEU A 168 1.55 0.97 -17.26
N VAL A 169 0.79 1.03 -16.17
CA VAL A 169 -0.65 1.25 -16.20
C VAL A 169 -0.92 2.74 -15.95
N TYR A 170 -1.23 3.45 -17.03
CA TYR A 170 -1.55 4.88 -16.99
C TYR A 170 -3.04 5.10 -16.74
N ARG A 171 -3.39 5.95 -15.79
CA ARG A 171 -4.76 6.39 -15.57
C ARG A 171 -4.82 7.90 -15.57
N THR A 172 -5.44 8.48 -16.61
CA THR A 172 -5.97 9.85 -16.58
C THR A 172 -7.17 9.90 -15.62
N LEU A 173 -7.17 10.84 -14.69
CA LEU A 173 -8.36 11.22 -13.93
C LEU A 173 -9.15 12.23 -14.70
#